data_105d78fc6d8141cd6a5afd833e313fe0
#
_entry.id   105d78fc6d8141cd6a5afd833e313fe0
#
_cell.length_a   1.000
_cell.length_b   1.000
_cell.length_c   1.000
_cell.angle_alpha   90.00
_cell.angle_beta   90.00
_cell.angle_gamma   90.00
#
_symmetry.space_group_name_H-M   'P 1'
#
loop_
_entity.id
_entity.type
_entity.pdbx_description
1 polymer ?
#
loop_
_entity_poly.entity_id
_entity_poly.type
_entity_poly.pdbx_seq_one_letter_code
_entity_poly.pdbx_strand_id
1 'polypeptide(L)'
;MEPVTFSESGGIRYLHFGSELIQGAMRIRDPNEIYLEYNQQMMAWLLFLESKSGMRVAQLGLGTGALTKFTHLHCPAVKSTVVELNPAVIVAARSMFSMPDDDRRLETLQIDAKIFVKSSQYQNRFDAVQVDLYDAICDGPSASTLAFYQGCYNILKSPGVMTVNLFSRHKSFKVNLQNICEAFNNRVLLFPESHDCNVVAIGFKGPKLEAEWKDVSRRAKLIKEKTDLPTNKWVSGISHENARQESNLSI
;
A
#
# COMPACT_ATOMS: atom_id res chain seq x y z
N MET A 1 5.44 -18.44 -14.04
CA MET A 1 4.52 -17.58 -13.29
C MET A 1 3.26 -18.39 -13.07
N GLU A 2 2.65 -18.24 -11.89
CA GLU A 2 1.43 -18.97 -11.55
C GLU A 2 0.25 -18.51 -12.40
N PRO A 3 -0.69 -19.40 -12.71
CA PRO A 3 -1.89 -19.06 -13.47
C PRO A 3 -2.76 -18.10 -12.66
N VAL A 4 -3.28 -17.07 -13.34
CA VAL A 4 -4.23 -16.13 -12.77
C VAL A 4 -5.63 -16.62 -13.03
N THR A 5 -6.41 -16.83 -11.96
CA THR A 5 -7.81 -17.25 -12.02
C THR A 5 -8.68 -16.33 -11.15
N PHE A 6 -9.99 -16.43 -11.32
CA PHE A 6 -10.95 -15.66 -10.50
C PHE A 6 -12.17 -16.49 -10.17
N SER A 7 -12.81 -16.14 -9.06
CA SER A 7 -14.10 -16.70 -8.65
C SER A 7 -15.05 -15.58 -8.24
N GLU A 8 -16.35 -15.90 -8.16
CA GLU A 8 -17.36 -14.94 -7.73
C GLU A 8 -18.27 -15.57 -6.68
N SER A 9 -18.48 -14.84 -5.60
CA SER A 9 -19.41 -15.25 -4.54
C SER A 9 -19.99 -14.01 -3.85
N GLY A 10 -21.28 -14.00 -3.58
CA GLY A 10 -21.95 -12.91 -2.84
C GLY A 10 -21.79 -11.52 -3.46
N GLY A 11 -21.63 -11.42 -4.79
CA GLY A 11 -21.41 -10.14 -5.50
C GLY A 11 -19.99 -9.60 -5.37
N ILE A 12 -19.06 -10.42 -4.91
CA ILE A 12 -17.63 -10.14 -4.83
C ILE A 12 -16.90 -11.00 -5.86
N ARG A 13 -15.98 -10.41 -6.60
CA ARG A 13 -15.03 -11.10 -7.48
C ARG A 13 -13.69 -11.18 -6.78
N TYR A 14 -13.11 -12.38 -6.75
CA TYR A 14 -11.84 -12.68 -6.10
C TYR A 14 -10.78 -13.04 -7.13
N LEU A 15 -9.56 -12.59 -6.91
CA LEU A 15 -8.38 -12.95 -7.67
C LEU A 15 -7.61 -14.07 -6.96
N HIS A 16 -7.09 -15.02 -7.72
CA HIS A 16 -6.30 -16.16 -7.24
C HIS A 16 -5.06 -16.39 -8.10
N PHE A 17 -3.99 -16.95 -7.49
CA PHE A 17 -2.75 -17.32 -8.16
C PHE A 17 -2.52 -18.84 -8.06
N GLY A 18 -3.28 -19.64 -8.84
CA GLY A 18 -3.12 -21.08 -8.89
C GLY A 18 -3.53 -21.85 -7.61
N SER A 19 -4.14 -21.18 -6.63
CA SER A 19 -4.64 -21.76 -5.38
C SER A 19 -5.98 -21.13 -5.03
N GLU A 20 -6.64 -21.62 -3.97
CA GLU A 20 -7.89 -21.02 -3.46
C GLU A 20 -7.64 -19.76 -2.60
N LEU A 21 -6.38 -19.43 -2.32
CA LEU A 21 -6.06 -18.25 -1.54
C LEU A 21 -6.45 -16.98 -2.28
N ILE A 22 -7.08 -16.07 -1.56
CA ILE A 22 -7.53 -14.78 -2.10
C ILE A 22 -6.34 -13.82 -2.16
N GLN A 23 -5.99 -13.39 -3.37
CA GLN A 23 -4.93 -12.41 -3.64
C GLN A 23 -5.48 -10.99 -3.80
N GLY A 24 -6.79 -10.85 -3.90
CA GLY A 24 -7.48 -9.57 -4.00
C GLY A 24 -8.96 -9.77 -4.22
N ALA A 25 -9.74 -8.74 -3.95
CA ALA A 25 -11.18 -8.78 -4.09
C ALA A 25 -11.74 -7.44 -4.61
N MET A 26 -12.88 -7.52 -5.27
CA MET A 26 -13.60 -6.35 -5.80
C MET A 26 -15.11 -6.60 -5.68
N ARG A 27 -15.84 -5.61 -5.17
CA ARG A 27 -17.30 -5.61 -5.22
C ARG A 27 -17.76 -5.33 -6.64
N ILE A 28 -18.53 -6.24 -7.24
CA ILE A 28 -18.92 -6.15 -8.67
C ILE A 28 -19.78 -4.92 -8.92
N ARG A 29 -20.72 -4.58 -8.01
CA ARG A 29 -21.61 -3.42 -8.14
C ARG A 29 -20.92 -2.07 -7.86
N ASP A 30 -19.77 -2.09 -7.16
CA ASP A 30 -18.97 -0.91 -6.86
C ASP A 30 -17.48 -1.25 -7.03
N PRO A 31 -17.00 -1.27 -8.29
CA PRO A 31 -15.65 -1.72 -8.62
C PRO A 31 -14.55 -0.78 -8.13
N ASN A 32 -14.89 0.45 -7.72
CA ASN A 32 -13.93 1.44 -7.23
C ASN A 32 -13.78 1.41 -5.70
N GLU A 33 -14.68 0.73 -4.97
CA GLU A 33 -14.53 0.50 -3.53
C GLU A 33 -13.26 -0.32 -3.25
N ILE A 34 -12.49 0.10 -2.25
CA ILE A 34 -11.46 -0.78 -1.68
C ILE A 34 -12.13 -1.76 -0.72
N TYR A 35 -12.32 -3.00 -1.16
CA TYR A 35 -13.10 -3.99 -0.42
C TYR A 35 -12.36 -4.57 0.79
N LEU A 36 -11.05 -4.89 0.65
CA LEU A 36 -10.26 -5.49 1.71
C LEU A 36 -9.74 -4.44 2.69
N GLU A 37 -9.84 -4.74 4.00
CA GLU A 37 -9.46 -3.81 5.07
C GLU A 37 -8.00 -3.38 4.99
N TYR A 38 -7.07 -4.31 4.78
CA TYR A 38 -5.65 -3.97 4.69
C TYR A 38 -5.34 -3.06 3.49
N ASN A 39 -6.02 -3.27 2.36
CA ASN A 39 -5.87 -2.37 1.21
C ASN A 39 -6.37 -0.95 1.53
N GLN A 40 -7.46 -0.82 2.31
CA GLN A 40 -7.87 0.49 2.82
C GLN A 40 -6.76 1.11 3.68
N GLN A 41 -6.18 0.35 4.63
CA GLN A 41 -5.09 0.79 5.49
C GLN A 41 -3.83 1.17 4.70
N MET A 42 -3.56 0.53 3.55
CA MET A 42 -2.46 0.88 2.64
C MET A 42 -2.58 2.31 2.09
N MET A 43 -3.77 2.93 2.15
CA MET A 43 -3.97 4.34 1.78
C MET A 43 -3.61 5.31 2.92
N ALA A 44 -3.06 4.84 4.05
CA ALA A 44 -2.74 5.67 5.22
C ALA A 44 -1.67 6.75 4.97
N TRP A 45 -0.92 6.68 3.86
CA TRP A 45 -0.04 7.78 3.45
C TRP A 45 -0.81 9.11 3.30
N LEU A 46 -2.12 9.06 3.01
CA LEU A 46 -3.00 10.24 2.97
C LEU A 46 -3.12 10.95 4.32
N LEU A 47 -2.91 10.29 5.44
CA LEU A 47 -2.90 10.91 6.76
C LEU A 47 -1.70 11.86 6.93
N PHE A 48 -0.59 11.59 6.26
CA PHE A 48 0.70 12.25 6.49
C PHE A 48 1.15 13.13 5.31
N LEU A 49 0.65 12.84 4.10
CA LEU A 49 0.98 13.58 2.88
C LEU A 49 -0.30 14.14 2.25
N GLU A 50 -0.28 15.42 1.94
CA GLU A 50 -1.37 16.05 1.22
C GLU A 50 -1.28 15.75 -0.27
N SER A 51 -2.37 15.27 -0.86
CA SER A 51 -2.47 15.05 -2.31
C SER A 51 -2.44 16.40 -3.04
N LYS A 52 -1.35 16.66 -3.75
CA LYS A 52 -1.12 17.91 -4.49
C LYS A 52 -0.50 17.67 -5.86
N SER A 53 -0.55 18.70 -6.70
CA SER A 53 0.05 18.64 -8.03
C SER A 53 1.54 18.31 -7.99
N GLY A 54 1.97 17.42 -8.90
CA GLY A 54 3.35 16.94 -8.98
C GLY A 54 3.68 15.80 -8.03
N MET A 55 2.74 15.38 -7.18
CA MET A 55 2.90 14.20 -6.32
C MET A 55 2.93 12.91 -7.14
N ARG A 56 3.80 11.98 -6.72
CA ARG A 56 3.99 10.68 -7.36
C ARG A 56 3.88 9.57 -6.33
N VAL A 57 3.15 8.52 -6.69
CA VAL A 57 3.00 7.30 -5.89
C VAL A 57 3.54 6.12 -6.70
N ALA A 58 4.38 5.29 -6.09
CA ALA A 58 4.73 3.98 -6.65
C ALA A 58 3.93 2.90 -5.92
N GLN A 59 3.30 2.03 -6.69
CA GLN A 59 2.65 0.83 -6.18
C GLN A 59 3.43 -0.39 -6.65
N LEU A 60 3.96 -1.16 -5.72
CA LEU A 60 4.71 -2.39 -5.97
C LEU A 60 3.79 -3.59 -5.67
N GLY A 61 3.41 -4.28 -6.73
CA GLY A 61 2.32 -5.25 -6.78
C GLY A 61 0.99 -4.60 -7.19
N LEU A 62 0.27 -5.25 -8.11
CA LEU A 62 -0.98 -4.73 -8.67
C LEU A 62 -2.22 -5.41 -8.09
N GLY A 63 -2.23 -6.73 -8.03
CA GLY A 63 -3.40 -7.51 -7.65
C GLY A 63 -4.63 -7.15 -8.49
N THR A 64 -5.74 -6.83 -7.84
CA THR A 64 -6.99 -6.39 -8.52
C THR A 64 -6.96 -4.91 -8.94
N GLY A 65 -5.85 -4.20 -8.75
CA GLY A 65 -5.76 -2.77 -9.01
C GLY A 65 -6.54 -1.88 -8.03
N ALA A 66 -6.91 -2.39 -6.85
CA ALA A 66 -7.73 -1.65 -5.89
C ALA A 66 -7.11 -0.31 -5.47
N LEU A 67 -5.82 -0.31 -5.09
CA LEU A 67 -5.08 0.90 -4.71
C LEU A 67 -4.92 1.86 -5.90
N THR A 68 -4.67 1.31 -7.08
CA THR A 68 -4.52 2.07 -8.34
C THR A 68 -5.80 2.80 -8.69
N LYS A 69 -6.94 2.07 -8.74
CA LYS A 69 -8.27 2.64 -9.03
C LYS A 69 -8.63 3.75 -8.07
N PHE A 70 -8.44 3.48 -6.77
CA PHE A 70 -8.71 4.46 -5.73
C PHE A 70 -7.86 5.73 -5.91
N THR A 71 -6.55 5.60 -6.09
CA THR A 71 -5.65 6.75 -6.29
C THR A 71 -6.02 7.51 -7.55
N HIS A 72 -6.33 6.81 -8.64
CA HIS A 72 -6.73 7.42 -9.91
C HIS A 72 -8.02 8.22 -9.79
N LEU A 73 -9.01 7.73 -9.04
CA LEU A 73 -10.32 8.35 -8.84
C LEU A 73 -10.26 9.50 -7.81
N HIS A 74 -9.72 9.24 -6.62
CA HIS A 74 -9.83 10.15 -5.48
C HIS A 74 -8.63 11.11 -5.34
N CYS A 75 -7.52 10.86 -6.05
CA CYS A 75 -6.33 11.70 -6.01
C CYS A 75 -5.97 12.24 -7.41
N PRO A 76 -6.82 13.06 -8.06
CA PRO A 76 -6.65 13.46 -9.46
C PRO A 76 -5.37 14.26 -9.75
N ALA A 77 -4.73 14.80 -8.72
CA ALA A 77 -3.46 15.52 -8.82
C ALA A 77 -2.22 14.61 -8.75
N VAL A 78 -2.40 13.34 -8.42
CA VAL A 78 -1.31 12.35 -8.22
C VAL A 78 -1.02 11.61 -9.51
N LYS A 79 0.27 11.34 -9.75
CA LYS A 79 0.73 10.40 -10.78
C LYS A 79 1.11 9.08 -10.13
N SER A 80 0.57 7.98 -10.65
CA SER A 80 0.83 6.62 -10.17
C SER A 80 1.74 5.86 -11.15
N THR A 81 2.78 5.22 -10.62
CA THR A 81 3.57 4.22 -11.33
C THR A 81 3.33 2.88 -10.65
N VAL A 82 2.75 1.94 -11.38
CA VAL A 82 2.41 0.61 -10.89
C VAL A 82 3.43 -0.39 -11.43
N VAL A 83 3.95 -1.21 -10.55
CA VAL A 83 4.99 -2.22 -10.86
C VAL A 83 4.39 -3.60 -10.61
N GLU A 84 4.29 -4.40 -11.66
CA GLU A 84 3.76 -5.76 -11.61
C GLU A 84 4.67 -6.70 -12.44
N LEU A 85 5.03 -7.83 -11.86
CA LEU A 85 5.89 -8.80 -12.53
C LEU A 85 5.12 -9.68 -13.50
N ASN A 86 3.90 -10.08 -13.14
CA ASN A 86 3.10 -11.02 -13.89
C ASN A 86 2.18 -10.31 -14.89
N PRO A 87 2.45 -10.41 -16.22
CA PRO A 87 1.59 -9.78 -17.23
C PRO A 87 0.14 -10.29 -17.21
N ALA A 88 -0.10 -11.53 -16.76
CA ALA A 88 -1.46 -12.05 -16.63
C ALA A 88 -2.26 -11.32 -15.55
N VAL A 89 -1.60 -10.83 -14.47
CA VAL A 89 -2.24 -9.99 -13.44
C VAL A 89 -2.62 -8.63 -14.05
N ILE A 90 -1.76 -8.01 -14.88
CA ILE A 90 -2.08 -6.75 -15.55
C ILE A 90 -3.29 -6.90 -16.46
N VAL A 91 -3.33 -7.97 -17.25
CA VAL A 91 -4.47 -8.27 -18.13
C VAL A 91 -5.73 -8.51 -17.31
N ALA A 92 -5.67 -9.32 -16.25
CA ALA A 92 -6.82 -9.61 -15.38
C ALA A 92 -7.34 -8.35 -14.68
N ALA A 93 -6.45 -7.50 -14.15
CA ALA A 93 -6.82 -6.26 -13.48
C ALA A 93 -7.63 -5.33 -14.42
N ARG A 94 -7.22 -5.21 -15.68
CA ARG A 94 -7.92 -4.40 -16.68
C ARG A 94 -9.23 -5.05 -17.14
N SER A 95 -9.20 -6.32 -17.53
CA SER A 95 -10.36 -6.99 -18.14
C SER A 95 -11.42 -7.41 -17.13
N MET A 96 -11.04 -7.79 -15.91
CA MET A 96 -11.93 -8.40 -14.92
C MET A 96 -12.17 -7.53 -13.68
N PHE A 97 -11.25 -6.61 -13.36
CA PHE A 97 -11.32 -5.82 -12.13
C PHE A 97 -11.43 -4.31 -12.37
N SER A 98 -11.80 -3.90 -13.56
CA SER A 98 -12.09 -2.49 -13.91
C SER A 98 -10.93 -1.53 -13.66
N MET A 99 -9.68 -2.01 -13.75
CA MET A 99 -8.52 -1.14 -13.69
C MET A 99 -8.47 -0.27 -14.94
N PRO A 100 -8.27 1.07 -14.84
CA PRO A 100 -8.14 1.94 -15.99
C PRO A 100 -6.90 1.62 -16.82
N ASP A 101 -6.94 1.98 -18.10
CA ASP A 101 -5.76 1.97 -18.95
C ASP A 101 -4.78 3.06 -18.56
N ASP A 102 -3.53 2.88 -19.00
CA ASP A 102 -2.48 3.88 -18.77
C ASP A 102 -2.87 5.23 -19.44
N ASP A 103 -2.59 6.31 -18.72
CA ASP A 103 -2.86 7.66 -19.18
C ASP A 103 -1.73 8.62 -18.73
N ARG A 104 -2.00 9.95 -18.75
CA ARG A 104 -1.02 10.95 -18.29
C ARG A 104 -0.67 10.85 -16.80
N ARG A 105 -1.49 10.14 -16.01
CA ARG A 105 -1.38 10.02 -14.55
C ARG A 105 -1.10 8.59 -14.08
N LEU A 106 -1.30 7.60 -14.93
CA LEU A 106 -1.13 6.20 -14.62
C LEU A 106 -0.17 5.55 -15.62
N GLU A 107 0.88 4.93 -15.11
CA GLU A 107 1.85 4.15 -15.87
C GLU A 107 2.00 2.78 -15.22
N THR A 108 1.82 1.72 -16.02
CA THR A 108 1.97 0.33 -15.57
C THR A 108 3.22 -0.28 -16.18
N LEU A 109 4.15 -0.70 -15.33
CA LEU A 109 5.43 -1.29 -15.72
C LEU A 109 5.45 -2.78 -15.40
N GLN A 110 5.67 -3.60 -16.44
CA GLN A 110 5.94 -5.03 -16.27
C GLN A 110 7.41 -5.22 -15.92
N ILE A 111 7.76 -5.16 -14.65
CA ILE A 111 9.13 -5.30 -14.14
C ILE A 111 9.14 -5.89 -12.73
N ASP A 112 10.23 -6.56 -12.35
CA ASP A 112 10.45 -7.00 -10.97
C ASP A 112 10.64 -5.78 -10.05
N ALA A 113 9.86 -5.70 -8.97
CA ALA A 113 9.95 -4.65 -7.97
C ALA A 113 11.36 -4.54 -7.35
N LYS A 114 12.09 -5.65 -7.24
CA LYS A 114 13.49 -5.67 -6.77
C LYS A 114 14.45 -4.97 -7.73
N ILE A 115 14.17 -5.03 -9.04
CA ILE A 115 14.92 -4.27 -10.05
C ILE A 115 14.51 -2.81 -10.03
N PHE A 116 13.20 -2.55 -9.95
CA PHE A 116 12.65 -1.20 -9.92
C PHE A 116 13.23 -0.35 -8.79
N VAL A 117 13.24 -0.84 -7.55
CA VAL A 117 13.73 -0.06 -6.39
C VAL A 117 15.24 0.17 -6.41
N LYS A 118 16.01 -0.62 -7.16
CA LYS A 118 17.46 -0.45 -7.33
C LYS A 118 17.85 0.51 -8.45
N SER A 119 16.93 0.83 -9.35
CA SER A 119 17.21 1.64 -10.52
C SER A 119 17.47 3.10 -10.12
N SER A 120 18.59 3.66 -10.59
CA SER A 120 18.98 5.05 -10.30
C SER A 120 17.98 6.08 -10.83
N GLN A 121 17.25 5.76 -11.89
CA GLN A 121 16.22 6.65 -12.47
C GLN A 121 15.06 6.95 -11.54
N TYR A 122 14.81 6.10 -10.52
CA TYR A 122 13.70 6.26 -9.58
C TYR A 122 14.11 6.82 -8.22
N GLN A 123 15.40 7.09 -8.00
CA GLN A 123 15.90 7.64 -6.74
C GLN A 123 15.26 9.01 -6.42
N ASN A 124 14.72 9.15 -5.18
CA ASN A 124 14.06 10.36 -4.70
C ASN A 124 12.92 10.86 -5.63
N ARG A 125 12.13 9.97 -6.20
CA ARG A 125 11.09 10.30 -7.19
C ARG A 125 9.68 10.25 -6.64
N PHE A 126 9.41 9.44 -5.62
CA PHE A 126 8.05 9.16 -5.14
C PHE A 126 7.81 9.80 -3.77
N ASP A 127 6.63 10.38 -3.61
CA ASP A 127 6.17 10.92 -2.33
C ASP A 127 5.63 9.79 -1.46
N ALA A 128 4.97 8.79 -2.07
CA ALA A 128 4.54 7.57 -1.36
C ALA A 128 4.95 6.31 -2.16
N VAL A 129 5.23 5.23 -1.41
CA VAL A 129 5.49 3.89 -1.95
C VAL A 129 4.57 2.90 -1.23
N GLN A 130 3.80 2.13 -1.99
CA GLN A 130 2.91 1.08 -1.46
C GLN A 130 3.47 -0.29 -1.86
N VAL A 131 3.70 -1.17 -0.90
CA VAL A 131 4.29 -2.50 -1.12
C VAL A 131 3.28 -3.57 -0.77
N ASP A 132 2.79 -4.27 -1.78
CA ASP A 132 1.83 -5.38 -1.64
C ASP A 132 2.25 -6.53 -2.58
N LEU A 133 3.33 -7.24 -2.20
CA LEU A 133 4.01 -8.24 -3.02
C LEU A 133 3.87 -9.61 -2.37
N TYR A 134 2.94 -10.41 -2.87
CA TYR A 134 2.73 -11.79 -2.45
C TYR A 134 2.81 -12.74 -3.64
N ASP A 135 3.22 -13.98 -3.38
CA ASP A 135 3.18 -15.09 -4.34
C ASP A 135 1.94 -15.96 -4.13
N ALA A 136 1.83 -17.00 -4.96
CA ALA A 136 0.66 -17.89 -4.98
C ALA A 136 0.40 -18.64 -3.67
N ILE A 137 1.43 -18.85 -2.86
CA ILE A 137 1.31 -19.59 -1.59
C ILE A 137 1.11 -18.65 -0.40
N CYS A 138 1.14 -17.33 -0.62
CA CYS A 138 1.05 -16.31 0.44
C CYS A 138 2.03 -16.58 1.60
N ASP A 139 3.16 -17.24 1.31
CA ASP A 139 4.18 -17.64 2.31
C ASP A 139 5.09 -16.44 2.67
N GLY A 140 4.51 -15.26 2.79
CA GLY A 140 5.17 -14.00 3.08
C GLY A 140 5.40 -13.14 1.83
N PRO A 141 5.81 -11.89 2.01
CA PRO A 141 6.08 -11.00 0.88
C PRO A 141 7.23 -11.55 0.04
N SER A 142 7.04 -11.60 -1.26
CA SER A 142 8.03 -12.11 -2.24
C SER A 142 9.33 -11.27 -2.28
N ALA A 143 9.29 -10.06 -1.69
CA ALA A 143 10.43 -9.18 -1.54
C ALA A 143 10.44 -8.61 -0.11
N SER A 144 11.37 -9.09 0.74
CA SER A 144 11.37 -8.80 2.18
C SER A 144 12.76 -8.58 2.78
N THR A 145 13.80 -8.49 1.95
CA THR A 145 15.16 -8.27 2.42
C THR A 145 15.40 -6.83 2.85
N LEU A 146 16.34 -6.61 3.77
CA LEU A 146 16.79 -5.27 4.14
C LEU A 146 17.16 -4.43 2.89
N ALA A 147 17.89 -5.00 1.96
CA ALA A 147 18.28 -4.31 0.73
C ALA A 147 17.08 -3.88 -0.15
N PHE A 148 15.99 -4.64 -0.14
CA PHE A 148 14.76 -4.25 -0.81
C PHE A 148 14.10 -3.05 -0.13
N TYR A 149 13.95 -3.05 1.20
CA TYR A 149 13.35 -1.93 1.94
C TYR A 149 14.24 -0.69 1.92
N GLN A 150 15.57 -0.83 1.90
CA GLN A 150 16.49 0.28 1.63
C GLN A 150 16.29 0.85 0.22
N GLY A 151 16.03 -0.01 -0.77
CA GLY A 151 15.63 0.40 -2.11
C GLY A 151 14.33 1.21 -2.10
N CYS A 152 13.30 0.76 -1.38
CA CYS A 152 12.06 1.50 -1.19
C CYS A 152 12.30 2.88 -0.52
N TYR A 153 13.13 2.91 0.52
CA TYR A 153 13.54 4.16 1.16
C TYR A 153 14.24 5.10 0.17
N ASN A 154 15.13 4.58 -0.67
CA ASN A 154 15.91 5.39 -1.61
C ASN A 154 15.06 6.01 -2.72
N ILE A 155 14.04 5.32 -3.23
CA ILE A 155 13.14 5.87 -4.25
C ILE A 155 12.16 6.91 -3.70
N LEU A 156 11.94 6.95 -2.37
CA LEU A 156 11.14 7.98 -1.71
C LEU A 156 11.85 9.32 -1.73
N LYS A 157 11.08 10.39 -1.93
CA LYS A 157 11.48 11.78 -1.63
C LYS A 157 11.64 12.00 -0.12
N SER A 158 12.08 13.19 0.24
CA SER A 158 12.06 13.69 1.62
C SER A 158 11.23 14.99 1.66
N PRO A 159 10.09 15.01 2.37
CA PRO A 159 9.45 13.92 3.10
C PRO A 159 8.81 12.86 2.18
N GLY A 160 8.73 11.62 2.66
CA GLY A 160 8.10 10.52 1.96
C GLY A 160 7.58 9.44 2.90
N VAL A 161 6.60 8.65 2.43
CA VAL A 161 5.93 7.63 3.23
C VAL A 161 5.88 6.31 2.46
N MET A 162 6.23 5.21 3.12
CA MET A 162 5.97 3.85 2.63
C MET A 162 4.82 3.23 3.43
N THR A 163 3.92 2.53 2.76
CA THR A 163 3.01 1.55 3.39
C THR A 163 3.34 0.17 2.86
N VAL A 164 3.35 -0.83 3.73
CA VAL A 164 3.64 -2.22 3.34
C VAL A 164 2.71 -3.17 4.05
N ASN A 165 2.14 -4.11 3.28
CA ASN A 165 1.31 -5.19 3.79
C ASN A 165 2.18 -6.34 4.27
N LEU A 166 1.98 -6.79 5.52
CA LEU A 166 2.63 -7.94 6.12
C LEU A 166 1.58 -8.93 6.62
N PHE A 167 1.91 -10.22 6.59
CA PHE A 167 1.05 -11.28 7.13
C PHE A 167 1.58 -11.71 8.50
N SER A 168 0.85 -11.40 9.57
CA SER A 168 1.31 -11.53 10.97
C SER A 168 1.60 -12.97 11.38
N ARG A 169 0.85 -13.93 10.83
CA ARG A 169 1.00 -15.36 11.16
C ARG A 169 2.16 -16.04 10.43
N HIS A 170 2.76 -15.35 9.46
CA HIS A 170 3.89 -15.95 8.75
C HIS A 170 5.17 -15.88 9.60
N LYS A 171 5.98 -16.94 9.54
CA LYS A 171 7.27 -17.06 10.26
C LYS A 171 8.25 -15.91 9.97
N SER A 172 8.16 -15.28 8.79
CA SER A 172 9.02 -14.16 8.40
C SER A 172 8.56 -12.79 8.93
N PHE A 173 7.39 -12.69 9.57
CA PHE A 173 6.82 -11.41 10.00
C PHE A 173 7.80 -10.57 10.83
N LYS A 174 8.40 -11.18 11.87
CA LYS A 174 9.34 -10.49 12.76
C LYS A 174 10.58 -9.98 12.01
N VAL A 175 11.13 -10.82 11.12
CA VAL A 175 12.32 -10.46 10.33
C VAL A 175 11.98 -9.36 9.33
N ASN A 176 10.82 -9.43 8.68
CA ASN A 176 10.36 -8.39 7.78
C ASN A 176 10.19 -7.05 8.49
N LEU A 177 9.53 -7.05 9.64
CA LEU A 177 9.34 -5.84 10.44
C LEU A 177 10.70 -5.27 10.91
N GLN A 178 11.64 -6.13 11.34
CA GLN A 178 12.98 -5.69 11.69
C GLN A 178 13.71 -5.04 10.51
N ASN A 179 13.65 -5.65 9.31
CA ASN A 179 14.25 -5.09 8.10
C ASN A 179 13.64 -3.73 7.71
N ILE A 180 12.33 -3.57 7.89
CA ILE A 180 11.65 -2.29 7.67
C ILE A 180 12.12 -1.25 8.69
N CYS A 181 12.14 -1.60 9.98
CA CYS A 181 12.61 -0.70 11.03
C CYS A 181 14.05 -0.26 10.78
N GLU A 182 14.95 -1.17 10.39
CA GLU A 182 16.33 -0.84 10.07
C GLU A 182 16.44 0.08 8.84
N ALA A 183 15.73 -0.23 7.75
CA ALA A 183 15.73 0.57 6.52
C ALA A 183 15.20 2.01 6.74
N PHE A 184 14.26 2.18 7.67
CA PHE A 184 13.63 3.47 7.97
C PHE A 184 14.10 4.11 9.28
N ASN A 185 15.23 3.67 9.84
CA ASN A 185 15.84 4.21 11.07
C ASN A 185 14.84 4.20 12.25
N ASN A 186 14.09 3.12 12.44
CA ASN A 186 13.05 2.93 13.44
C ASN A 186 11.88 3.96 13.35
N ARG A 187 11.74 4.64 12.23
CA ARG A 187 10.64 5.58 11.97
C ARG A 187 9.49 4.85 11.31
N VAL A 188 8.86 3.99 12.09
CA VAL A 188 7.80 3.07 11.64
C VAL A 188 6.63 3.12 12.60
N LEU A 189 5.41 3.13 12.04
CA LEU A 189 4.15 2.91 12.76
C LEU A 189 3.50 1.64 12.25
N LEU A 190 2.76 0.98 13.11
CA LEU A 190 1.98 -0.21 12.76
C LEU A 190 0.49 0.07 12.91
N PHE A 191 -0.29 -0.52 12.03
CA PHE A 191 -1.71 -0.75 12.28
C PHE A 191 -1.89 -1.96 13.19
N PRO A 192 -2.98 -2.02 13.97
CA PRO A 192 -3.39 -3.26 14.60
C PRO A 192 -3.67 -4.33 13.54
N GLU A 193 -3.50 -5.59 13.91
CA GLU A 193 -3.77 -6.73 13.03
C GLU A 193 -5.23 -6.69 12.55
N SER A 194 -5.44 -6.82 11.23
CA SER A 194 -6.76 -6.93 10.63
C SER A 194 -7.39 -8.31 10.88
N HIS A 195 -8.67 -8.46 10.58
CA HIS A 195 -9.37 -9.74 10.68
C HIS A 195 -8.68 -10.86 9.88
N ASP A 196 -8.11 -10.53 8.72
CA ASP A 196 -7.43 -11.48 7.83
C ASP A 196 -5.95 -11.66 8.17
N CYS A 197 -5.53 -11.28 9.37
CA CYS A 197 -4.16 -11.39 9.87
C CYS A 197 -3.13 -10.56 9.09
N ASN A 198 -3.56 -9.51 8.40
CA ASN A 198 -2.66 -8.54 7.82
C ASN A 198 -2.29 -7.45 8.84
N VAL A 199 -1.06 -7.00 8.79
CA VAL A 199 -0.55 -5.82 9.51
C VAL A 199 0.05 -4.87 8.50
N VAL A 200 -0.47 -3.65 8.44
CA VAL A 200 0.14 -2.62 7.60
C VAL A 200 1.14 -1.82 8.40
N ALA A 201 2.39 -1.82 7.93
CA ALA A 201 3.44 -0.98 8.49
C ALA A 201 3.60 0.31 7.66
N ILE A 202 3.88 1.43 8.34
CA ILE A 202 4.08 2.75 7.73
C ILE A 202 5.49 3.23 8.05
N GLY A 203 6.34 3.33 7.04
CA GLY A 203 7.72 3.83 7.17
C GLY A 203 7.84 5.28 6.72
N PHE A 204 8.61 6.10 7.44
CA PHE A 204 8.76 7.53 7.19
C PHE A 204 10.20 7.91 6.81
N LYS A 205 10.33 8.64 5.70
CA LYS A 205 11.58 9.27 5.28
C LYS A 205 11.49 10.80 5.38
N GLY A 206 12.56 11.43 5.85
CA GLY A 206 12.67 12.89 5.88
C GLY A 206 12.89 13.46 7.28
N PRO A 207 12.53 14.72 7.55
CA PRO A 207 12.67 15.34 8.86
C PRO A 207 11.79 14.62 9.90
N LYS A 208 12.12 14.82 11.17
CA LYS A 208 11.30 14.31 12.28
C LYS A 208 9.86 14.79 12.09
N LEU A 209 8.92 13.86 12.12
CA LEU A 209 7.50 14.17 12.08
C LEU A 209 7.02 14.42 13.52
N GLU A 210 6.61 15.64 13.78
CA GLU A 210 5.93 16.00 15.03
C GLU A 210 4.55 16.56 14.67
N ALA A 211 3.51 15.92 15.17
CA ALA A 211 2.13 16.32 14.93
C ALA A 211 1.27 16.01 16.16
N GLU A 212 0.33 16.87 16.47
CA GLU A 212 -0.67 16.53 17.47
C GLU A 212 -1.67 15.53 16.89
N TRP A 213 -2.05 14.52 17.67
CA TRP A 213 -3.07 13.55 17.25
C TRP A 213 -4.39 14.19 16.84
N LYS A 214 -4.72 15.36 17.41
CA LYS A 214 -5.91 16.12 16.99
C LYS A 214 -5.82 16.60 15.54
N ASP A 215 -4.61 16.96 15.06
CA ASP A 215 -4.41 17.42 13.68
C ASP A 215 -4.48 16.26 12.70
N VAL A 216 -3.90 15.10 13.06
CA VAL A 216 -4.04 13.85 12.31
C VAL A 216 -5.51 13.44 12.25
N SER A 217 -6.26 13.54 13.37
CA SER A 217 -7.68 13.23 13.43
C SER A 217 -8.53 14.17 12.58
N ARG A 218 -8.22 15.47 12.58
CA ARG A 218 -8.89 16.45 11.71
C ARG A 218 -8.69 16.11 10.24
N ARG A 219 -7.47 15.74 9.85
CA ARG A 219 -7.16 15.30 8.50
C ARG A 219 -7.88 13.99 8.14
N ALA A 220 -7.90 13.03 9.05
CA ALA A 220 -8.63 11.78 8.88
C ALA A 220 -10.11 12.01 8.57
N LYS A 221 -10.76 12.96 9.29
CA LYS A 221 -12.15 13.33 9.03
C LYS A 221 -12.35 13.87 7.62
N LEU A 222 -11.46 14.77 7.15
CA LEU A 222 -11.54 15.31 5.78
C LEU A 222 -11.35 14.25 4.70
N ILE A 223 -10.46 13.26 4.94
CA ILE A 223 -10.26 12.14 4.02
C ILE A 223 -11.52 11.27 3.99
N LYS A 224 -12.09 10.93 5.15
CA LYS A 224 -13.32 10.14 5.24
C LYS A 224 -14.46 10.78 4.47
N GLU A 225 -14.67 12.08 4.63
CA GLU A 225 -15.72 12.83 3.94
C GLU A 225 -15.59 12.82 2.41
N LYS A 226 -14.36 12.67 1.90
CA LYS A 226 -14.06 12.66 0.45
C LYS A 226 -14.02 11.27 -0.17
N THR A 227 -13.77 10.23 0.63
CA THR A 227 -13.35 8.92 0.10
C THR A 227 -14.07 7.73 0.72
N ASP A 228 -14.90 7.95 1.74
CA ASP A 228 -15.56 6.94 2.57
C ASP A 228 -14.60 5.97 3.31
N LEU A 229 -13.27 6.15 3.23
CA LEU A 229 -12.32 5.35 3.98
C LEU A 229 -12.52 5.51 5.50
N PRO A 230 -12.34 4.44 6.29
CA PRO A 230 -12.59 4.45 7.74
C PRO A 230 -11.43 5.10 8.53
N THR A 231 -10.94 6.25 8.06
CA THR A 231 -9.72 6.91 8.53
C THR A 231 -9.75 7.32 9.99
N ASN A 232 -10.93 7.59 10.56
CA ASN A 232 -11.05 7.86 11.99
C ASN A 232 -10.67 6.64 12.84
N LYS A 233 -11.04 5.42 12.39
CA LYS A 233 -10.64 4.16 13.05
C LYS A 233 -9.13 3.96 12.93
N TRP A 234 -8.52 4.37 11.81
CA TRP A 234 -7.07 4.25 11.61
C TRP A 234 -6.28 5.04 12.63
N VAL A 235 -6.65 6.30 12.87
CA VAL A 235 -5.95 7.15 13.86
C VAL A 235 -5.99 6.53 15.23
N SER A 236 -7.16 6.07 15.68
CA SER A 236 -7.30 5.39 16.97
C SER A 236 -6.49 4.09 17.03
N GLY A 237 -6.52 3.28 15.96
CA GLY A 237 -5.78 2.03 15.89
C GLY A 237 -4.26 2.26 15.93
N ILE A 238 -3.74 3.15 15.10
CA ILE A 238 -2.32 3.49 15.05
C ILE A 238 -1.84 4.05 16.41
N SER A 239 -2.62 4.94 17.02
CA SER A 239 -2.25 5.52 18.31
C SER A 239 -2.19 4.45 19.41
N HIS A 240 -3.13 3.51 19.42
CA HIS A 240 -3.17 2.41 20.39
C HIS A 240 -2.03 1.41 20.19
N GLU A 241 -1.82 0.96 18.95
CA GLU A 241 -0.84 -0.09 18.61
C GLU A 241 0.60 0.34 18.90
N ASN A 242 0.90 1.62 18.71
CA ASN A 242 2.27 2.11 18.89
C ASN A 242 2.55 2.62 20.32
N ALA A 243 1.71 2.28 21.29
CA ALA A 243 1.86 2.52 22.73
C ALA A 243 2.25 3.97 23.10
N ARG A 244 1.85 4.94 22.29
CA ARG A 244 2.17 6.36 22.51
C ARG A 244 1.05 7.02 23.29
N GLN A 245 1.18 7.04 24.62
CA GLN A 245 0.28 7.72 25.55
C GLN A 245 0.40 9.26 25.49
N GLU A 246 1.22 9.78 24.60
CA GLU A 246 1.43 11.22 24.46
C GLU A 246 0.36 11.85 23.57
N SER A 247 0.04 13.12 23.83
CA SER A 247 -0.85 13.93 22.98
C SER A 247 -0.29 14.15 21.58
N ASN A 248 1.01 13.93 21.40
CA ASN A 248 1.76 14.17 20.18
C ASN A 248 2.29 12.88 19.56
N LEU A 249 2.15 12.79 18.23
CA LEU A 249 2.88 11.84 17.42
C LEU A 249 4.29 12.39 17.19
N SER A 250 5.31 11.60 17.55
CA SER A 250 6.72 11.92 17.30
C SER A 250 7.39 10.73 16.63
N ILE A 251 7.86 10.89 15.40
CA ILE A 251 8.47 9.84 14.55
C ILE A 251 9.66 10.39 13.78
#